data_8c8974e9362dc23384106398b5ad8845
#
_entry.id   8c8974e9362dc23384106398b5ad8845
#
_cell.length_a   1.000
_cell.length_b   1.000
_cell.length_c   1.000
_cell.angle_alpha   90.00
_cell.angle_beta   90.00
_cell.angle_gamma   90.00
#
_symmetry.space_group_name_H-M   'P 1'
#
loop_
_entity.id
_entity.type
_entity.pdbx_description
1 polymer ?
#
loop_
_entity_poly.entity_id
_entity_poly.type
_entity_poly.pdbx_seq_one_letter_code
_entity_poly.pdbx_strand_id
1 'polypeptide(L)'
;NLSVERIAERMGLEDHWSLYKWIANGRMPLVLAPAFEHACGINLVARWMAATDGKLLVDIPKGHQAQATDMVELNTGFAQALQLLTDFYQGGDKADPVATLDALRNHLQQVAAHHHNVAQYATPELEF
;
A
#
# COMPACT_ATOMS: atom_id res chain seq x y z
N ASN A 1 8.87 9.24 -16.93
CA ASN A 1 7.93 8.49 -17.79
C ASN A 1 8.63 7.28 -18.38
N LEU A 2 8.08 6.09 -18.12
CA LEU A 2 8.54 4.85 -18.76
C LEU A 2 7.79 4.68 -20.09
N SER A 3 8.49 4.25 -21.15
CA SER A 3 7.84 3.86 -22.39
C SER A 3 7.14 2.50 -22.24
N VAL A 4 6.17 2.22 -23.10
CA VAL A 4 5.42 0.94 -23.07
C VAL A 4 6.34 -0.24 -23.32
N GLU A 5 7.34 -0.08 -24.17
CA GLU A 5 8.38 -1.09 -24.44
C GLU A 5 9.14 -1.44 -23.15
N ARG A 6 9.52 -0.43 -22.40
CA ARG A 6 10.26 -0.61 -21.14
C ARG A 6 9.41 -1.24 -20.04
N ILE A 7 8.11 -0.93 -20.02
CA ILE A 7 7.17 -1.59 -19.10
C ILE A 7 7.01 -3.06 -19.49
N ALA A 8 6.84 -3.37 -20.76
CA ALA A 8 6.72 -4.74 -21.28
C ALA A 8 7.97 -5.57 -20.94
N GLU A 9 9.17 -5.00 -21.13
CA GLU A 9 10.44 -5.63 -20.75
C GLU A 9 10.48 -5.96 -19.25
N ARG A 10 10.11 -5.01 -18.38
CA ARG A 10 10.05 -5.22 -16.92
C ARG A 10 9.02 -6.25 -16.48
N MET A 11 7.95 -6.40 -17.25
CA MET A 11 6.93 -7.43 -17.04
C MET A 11 7.36 -8.81 -17.56
N GLY A 12 8.47 -8.92 -18.27
CA GLY A 12 8.93 -10.16 -18.90
C GLY A 12 8.08 -10.59 -20.09
N LEU A 13 7.43 -9.64 -20.78
CA LEU A 13 6.64 -9.94 -21.97
C LEU A 13 7.56 -10.14 -23.18
N GLU A 14 7.24 -11.13 -24.02
CA GLU A 14 7.99 -11.42 -25.24
C GLU A 14 7.89 -10.26 -26.26
N ASP A 15 6.73 -9.57 -26.28
CA ASP A 15 6.51 -8.42 -27.15
C ASP A 15 5.71 -7.31 -26.44
N HIS A 16 5.92 -6.08 -26.87
CA HIS A 16 5.23 -4.91 -26.32
C HIS A 16 3.86 -4.64 -26.99
N TRP A 17 3.56 -5.28 -28.12
CA TRP A 17 2.31 -5.04 -28.84
C TRP A 17 1.09 -5.53 -28.07
N SER A 18 1.23 -6.61 -27.33
CA SER A 18 0.20 -7.12 -26.44
C SER A 18 -0.14 -6.09 -25.36
N LEU A 19 0.87 -5.47 -24.77
CA LEU A 19 0.68 -4.42 -23.76
C LEU A 19 -0.01 -3.18 -24.34
N TYR A 20 0.39 -2.74 -25.55
CA TYR A 20 -0.30 -1.65 -26.25
C TYR A 20 -1.79 -1.93 -26.47
N LYS A 21 -2.13 -3.13 -26.90
CA LYS A 21 -3.52 -3.55 -27.10
C LYS A 21 -4.31 -3.55 -25.79
N TRP A 22 -3.73 -4.05 -24.72
CA TRP A 22 -4.38 -4.09 -23.41
C TRP A 22 -4.61 -2.70 -22.82
N ILE A 23 -3.64 -1.80 -22.95
CA ILE A 23 -3.79 -0.41 -22.49
C ILE A 23 -4.88 0.30 -23.32
N ALA A 24 -4.84 0.15 -24.65
CA ALA A 24 -5.81 0.80 -25.55
C ALA A 24 -7.25 0.32 -25.33
N ASN A 25 -7.45 -0.97 -25.01
CA ASN A 25 -8.77 -1.58 -24.89
C ASN A 25 -9.25 -1.75 -23.44
N GLY A 26 -8.40 -1.47 -22.45
CA GLY A 26 -8.71 -1.72 -21.02
C GLY A 26 -8.92 -3.22 -20.71
N ARG A 27 -8.32 -4.13 -21.47
CA ARG A 27 -8.54 -5.59 -21.35
C ARG A 27 -7.28 -6.35 -20.96
N MET A 28 -6.48 -5.80 -20.08
CA MET A 28 -5.34 -6.53 -19.53
C MET A 28 -5.82 -7.73 -18.70
N PRO A 29 -5.24 -8.93 -18.89
CA PRO A 29 -5.52 -10.06 -18.01
C PRO A 29 -5.22 -9.69 -16.56
N LEU A 30 -6.17 -9.95 -15.66
CA LEU A 30 -6.04 -9.55 -14.24
C LEU A 30 -4.78 -10.12 -13.57
N VAL A 31 -4.37 -11.32 -13.96
CA VAL A 31 -3.15 -11.96 -13.45
C VAL A 31 -1.88 -11.17 -13.74
N LEU A 32 -1.88 -10.31 -14.76
CA LEU A 32 -0.75 -9.46 -15.12
C LEU A 32 -0.79 -8.07 -14.45
N ALA A 33 -1.90 -7.69 -13.83
CA ALA A 33 -2.03 -6.40 -13.17
C ALA A 33 -0.95 -6.14 -12.10
N PRO A 34 -0.59 -7.10 -11.22
CA PRO A 34 0.49 -6.89 -10.25
C PRO A 34 1.86 -6.63 -10.92
N ALA A 35 2.20 -7.38 -11.97
CA ALA A 35 3.45 -7.19 -12.70
C ALA A 35 3.49 -5.83 -13.42
N PHE A 36 2.37 -5.40 -13.99
CA PHE A 36 2.22 -4.09 -14.63
C PHE A 36 2.38 -2.95 -13.61
N GLU A 37 1.69 -3.01 -12.49
CA GLU A 37 1.78 -2.00 -11.45
C GLU A 37 3.19 -1.92 -10.85
N HIS A 38 3.82 -3.07 -10.62
CA HIS A 38 5.21 -3.13 -10.16
C HIS A 38 6.18 -2.51 -11.17
N ALA A 39 6.02 -2.81 -12.46
CA ALA A 39 6.85 -2.25 -13.53
C ALA A 39 6.70 -0.72 -13.63
N CYS A 40 5.49 -0.21 -13.43
CA CYS A 40 5.17 1.22 -13.45
C CYS A 40 5.52 1.95 -12.14
N GLY A 41 5.72 1.23 -11.03
CA GLY A 41 5.91 1.80 -9.70
C GLY A 41 4.64 2.44 -9.14
N ILE A 42 3.48 1.91 -9.48
CA ILE A 42 2.15 2.40 -9.04
C ILE A 42 1.32 1.23 -8.50
N ASN A 43 0.21 1.54 -7.83
CA ASN A 43 -0.75 0.56 -7.31
C ASN A 43 -2.21 1.02 -7.48
N LEU A 44 -2.50 1.67 -8.59
CA LEU A 44 -3.83 2.27 -8.83
C LEU A 44 -4.93 1.22 -9.00
N VAL A 45 -4.66 0.12 -9.69
CA VAL A 45 -5.62 -0.98 -9.89
C VAL A 45 -5.91 -1.66 -8.55
N ALA A 46 -4.87 -1.99 -7.78
CA ALA A 46 -5.02 -2.60 -6.46
C ALA A 46 -5.83 -1.70 -5.51
N ARG A 47 -5.54 -0.39 -5.48
CA ARG A 47 -6.29 0.59 -4.68
C ARG A 47 -7.74 0.72 -5.13
N TRP A 48 -7.99 0.75 -6.45
CA TRP A 48 -9.34 0.82 -6.98
C TRP A 48 -10.15 -0.43 -6.61
N MET A 49 -9.57 -1.62 -6.75
CA MET A 49 -10.23 -2.87 -6.36
C MET A 49 -10.55 -2.90 -4.87
N ALA A 50 -9.60 -2.51 -4.01
CA ALA A 50 -9.82 -2.43 -2.56
C ALA A 50 -10.95 -1.44 -2.22
N ALA A 51 -10.93 -0.24 -2.81
CA ALA A 51 -11.94 0.79 -2.58
C ALA A 51 -13.34 0.35 -3.06
N THR A 52 -13.44 -0.35 -4.20
CA THR A 52 -14.70 -0.87 -4.74
C THR A 52 -15.32 -1.90 -3.79
N ASP A 53 -14.49 -2.65 -3.06
CA ASP A 53 -14.92 -3.64 -2.05
C ASP A 53 -15.00 -3.04 -0.63
N GLY A 54 -14.97 -1.72 -0.50
CA GLY A 54 -15.05 -1.03 0.79
C GLY A 54 -13.84 -1.26 1.70
N LYS A 55 -12.68 -1.58 1.12
CA LYS A 55 -11.43 -1.87 1.84
C LYS A 55 -10.39 -0.78 1.61
N LEU A 56 -9.49 -0.64 2.56
CA LEU A 56 -8.35 0.25 2.46
C LEU A 56 -7.07 -0.57 2.22
N LEU A 57 -6.32 -0.20 1.19
CA LEU A 57 -5.00 -0.78 0.93
C LEU A 57 -3.95 -0.06 1.76
N VAL A 58 -3.23 -0.80 2.58
CA VAL A 58 -2.16 -0.29 3.44
C VAL A 58 -0.86 -0.97 3.04
N ASP A 59 0.18 -0.16 2.82
CA ASP A 59 1.50 -0.67 2.48
C ASP A 59 2.17 -1.30 3.72
N ILE A 60 2.73 -2.50 3.54
CA ILE A 60 3.51 -3.16 4.57
C ILE A 60 4.99 -2.80 4.36
N PRO A 61 5.64 -2.12 5.33
CA PRO A 61 7.06 -1.81 5.25
C PRO A 61 7.89 -3.09 5.08
N LYS A 62 8.83 -3.08 4.11
CA LYS A 62 9.70 -4.21 3.83
C LYS A 62 11.06 -4.04 4.52
N GLY A 63 11.65 -5.16 4.95
CA GLY A 63 13.05 -5.19 5.36
C GLY A 63 13.33 -4.75 6.80
N HIS A 64 12.30 -4.52 7.61
CA HIS A 64 12.46 -4.21 9.02
C HIS A 64 11.84 -5.32 9.87
N GLN A 65 12.65 -5.94 10.73
CA GLN A 65 12.13 -6.81 11.80
C GLN A 65 11.66 -5.93 12.95
N ALA A 66 10.42 -6.11 13.39
CA ALA A 66 9.90 -5.37 14.53
C ALA A 66 10.73 -5.64 15.80
N GLN A 67 11.08 -4.56 16.48
CA GLN A 67 11.83 -4.55 17.72
C GLN A 67 10.99 -3.97 18.85
N ALA A 68 11.42 -4.19 20.08
CA ALA A 68 10.71 -3.62 21.23
C ALA A 68 10.69 -2.07 21.22
N THR A 69 11.68 -1.44 20.58
CA THR A 69 11.74 0.02 20.39
C THR A 69 10.62 0.54 19.50
N ASP A 70 10.12 -0.27 18.54
CA ASP A 70 9.05 0.13 17.64
C ASP A 70 7.70 0.28 18.35
N MET A 71 7.57 -0.29 19.56
CA MET A 71 6.39 -0.08 20.40
C MET A 71 6.26 1.38 20.87
N VAL A 72 7.38 2.07 21.05
CA VAL A 72 7.38 3.50 21.40
C VAL A 72 6.89 4.32 20.19
N GLU A 73 7.38 4.00 19.01
CA GLU A 73 6.95 4.64 17.76
C GLU A 73 5.47 4.38 17.46
N LEU A 74 5.01 3.16 17.68
CA LEU A 74 3.60 2.79 17.52
C LEU A 74 2.69 3.61 18.44
N ASN A 75 3.08 3.75 19.71
CA ASN A 75 2.33 4.54 20.70
C ASN A 75 2.35 6.03 20.36
N THR A 76 3.49 6.56 19.94
CA THR A 76 3.64 7.96 19.52
C THR A 76 2.81 8.26 18.29
N GLY A 77 2.84 7.38 17.29
CA GLY A 77 2.03 7.49 16.07
C GLY A 77 0.53 7.47 16.37
N PHE A 78 0.09 6.58 17.27
CA PHE A 78 -1.29 6.56 17.76
C PHE A 78 -1.69 7.85 18.44
N ALA A 79 -0.87 8.36 19.38
CA ALA A 79 -1.16 9.59 20.10
C ALA A 79 -1.29 10.80 19.17
N GLN A 80 -0.40 10.91 18.17
CA GLN A 80 -0.43 11.96 17.17
C GLN A 80 -1.70 11.87 16.30
N ALA A 81 -2.02 10.67 15.80
CA ALA A 81 -3.22 10.46 15.01
C ALA A 81 -4.50 10.78 15.78
N LEU A 82 -4.56 10.38 17.06
CA LEU A 82 -5.69 10.66 17.94
C LEU A 82 -5.86 12.16 18.20
N GLN A 83 -4.76 12.90 18.42
CA GLN A 83 -4.82 14.35 18.63
C GLN A 83 -5.37 15.05 17.40
N LEU A 84 -4.82 14.78 16.21
CA LEU A 84 -5.26 15.39 14.97
C LEU A 84 -6.71 15.01 14.62
N LEU A 85 -7.11 13.78 14.88
CA LEU A 85 -8.48 13.33 14.68
C LEU A 85 -9.47 14.04 15.62
N THR A 86 -9.06 14.27 16.88
CA THR A 86 -9.83 15.03 17.86
C THR A 86 -10.02 16.48 17.40
N ASP A 87 -8.94 17.14 16.98
CA ASP A 87 -8.98 18.51 16.47
C ASP A 87 -9.86 18.61 15.22
N PHE A 88 -9.78 17.61 14.32
CA PHE A 88 -10.61 17.53 13.13
C PHE A 88 -12.12 17.46 13.46
N TYR A 89 -12.53 16.59 14.40
CA TYR A 89 -13.94 16.45 14.77
C TYR A 89 -14.45 17.61 15.64
N GLN A 90 -13.60 18.29 16.39
CA GLN A 90 -13.98 19.49 17.10
C GLN A 90 -14.20 20.67 16.17
N GLY A 91 -13.62 20.64 14.97
CA GLY A 91 -13.69 21.69 13.97
C GLY A 91 -12.90 22.95 14.35
N GLY A 92 -13.05 23.99 13.55
CA GLY A 92 -12.36 25.27 13.73
C GLY A 92 -11.02 25.36 13.02
N ASP A 93 -10.22 26.36 13.40
CA ASP A 93 -8.96 26.71 12.71
C ASP A 93 -7.86 25.64 12.84
N LYS A 94 -8.01 24.69 13.76
CA LYS A 94 -7.06 23.59 13.96
C LYS A 94 -7.37 22.33 13.15
N ALA A 95 -8.52 22.28 12.48
CA ALA A 95 -8.92 21.13 11.67
C ALA A 95 -8.09 21.09 10.37
N ASP A 96 -7.16 20.14 10.29
CA ASP A 96 -6.36 19.88 9.10
C ASP A 96 -6.63 18.45 8.59
N PRO A 97 -7.52 18.30 7.59
CA PRO A 97 -7.85 16.99 7.03
C PRO A 97 -6.65 16.27 6.42
N VAL A 98 -5.72 17.02 5.80
CA VAL A 98 -4.56 16.41 5.13
C VAL A 98 -3.60 15.84 6.16
N ALA A 99 -3.21 16.65 7.16
CA ALA A 99 -2.35 16.19 8.24
C ALA A 99 -3.00 15.04 9.03
N THR A 100 -4.31 15.08 9.25
CA THR A 100 -5.06 14.01 9.92
C THR A 100 -5.01 12.71 9.13
N LEU A 101 -5.26 12.77 7.82
CA LEU A 101 -5.19 11.59 6.94
C LEU A 101 -3.77 11.01 6.87
N ASP A 102 -2.75 11.85 6.81
CA ASP A 102 -1.35 11.39 6.78
C ASP A 102 -0.95 10.72 8.11
N ALA A 103 -1.33 11.29 9.24
CA ALA A 103 -1.07 10.69 10.55
C ALA A 103 -1.80 9.34 10.71
N LEU A 104 -3.06 9.25 10.30
CA LEU A 104 -3.82 7.99 10.31
C LEU A 104 -3.18 6.94 9.40
N ARG A 105 -2.76 7.33 8.19
CA ARG A 105 -2.09 6.42 7.26
C ARG A 105 -0.78 5.90 7.82
N ASN A 106 0.05 6.77 8.37
CA ASN A 106 1.32 6.39 9.00
C ASN A 106 1.11 5.41 10.16
N HIS A 107 0.11 5.67 11.00
CA HIS A 107 -0.22 4.76 12.10
C HIS A 107 -0.73 3.41 11.60
N LEU A 108 -1.57 3.38 10.56
CA LEU A 108 -2.03 2.15 9.92
C LEU A 108 -0.85 1.33 9.36
N GLN A 109 0.15 1.96 8.77
CA GLN A 109 1.35 1.29 8.27
C GLN A 109 2.18 0.67 9.40
N GLN A 110 2.32 1.37 10.53
CA GLN A 110 2.99 0.84 11.72
C GLN A 110 2.26 -0.39 12.26
N VAL A 111 0.93 -0.31 12.38
CA VAL A 111 0.10 -1.46 12.81
C VAL A 111 0.21 -2.62 11.82
N ALA A 112 0.17 -2.34 10.51
CA ALA A 112 0.30 -3.35 9.47
C ALA A 112 1.65 -4.07 9.51
N ALA A 113 2.75 -3.36 9.81
CA ALA A 113 4.07 -3.93 9.99
C ALA A 113 4.09 -4.94 11.16
N HIS A 114 3.54 -4.56 12.32
CA HIS A 114 3.45 -5.48 13.46
C HIS A 114 2.52 -6.65 13.19
N HIS A 115 1.37 -6.43 12.53
CA HIS A 115 0.48 -7.50 12.12
C HIS A 115 1.20 -8.51 11.23
N HIS A 116 1.93 -8.02 10.22
CA HIS A 116 2.70 -8.88 9.33
C HIS A 116 3.75 -9.71 10.08
N ASN A 117 4.51 -9.09 10.98
CA ASN A 117 5.51 -9.79 11.79
C ASN A 117 4.88 -10.89 12.66
N VAL A 118 3.78 -10.59 13.35
CA VAL A 118 3.08 -11.59 14.18
C VAL A 118 2.52 -12.73 13.33
N ALA A 119 1.96 -12.41 12.15
CA ALA A 119 1.41 -13.42 11.23
C ALA A 119 2.46 -14.43 10.77
N GLN A 120 3.72 -14.02 10.60
CA GLN A 120 4.80 -14.94 10.25
C GLN A 120 5.05 -16.01 11.32
N TYR A 121 4.87 -15.68 12.60
CA TYR A 121 4.99 -16.67 13.69
C TYR A 121 3.75 -17.56 13.82
N ALA A 122 2.58 -17.10 13.36
CA ALA A 122 1.33 -17.85 13.44
C ALA A 122 1.17 -18.85 12.29
N THR A 123 1.89 -18.65 11.18
CA THR A 123 1.86 -19.55 10.04
C THR A 123 3.05 -20.51 10.16
N PRO A 124 2.84 -21.83 10.41
CA PRO A 124 3.93 -22.78 10.43
C PRO A 124 4.63 -22.78 9.06
N GLU A 125 5.94 -22.61 9.04
CA GLU A 125 6.72 -22.85 7.83
C GLU A 125 6.48 -24.31 7.42
N LEU A 126 5.96 -24.52 6.21
CA LEU A 126 5.95 -25.84 5.60
C LEU A 126 7.41 -26.16 5.26
N GLU A 127 8.05 -26.97 6.10
CA GLU A 127 9.33 -27.58 5.77
C GLU A 127 9.09 -28.55 4.60
N PHE A 128 9.62 -28.18 3.45
CA PHE A 128 9.70 -29.07 2.29
C PHE A 128 11.06 -29.73 2.24
#